data_8e233d50d4e0d40eb6f379e7bb8c0412
#
_entry.id   8e233d50d4e0d40eb6f379e7bb8c0412
#
_cell.length_a   1.000
_cell.length_b   1.000
_cell.length_c   1.000
_cell.angle_alpha   90.00
_cell.angle_beta   90.00
_cell.angle_gamma   90.00
#
_symmetry.space_group_name_H-M   'P 1'
#
loop_
_entity.id
_entity.type
_entity.pdbx_description
1 polymer ?
#
loop_
_entity_poly.entity_id
_entity_poly.type
_entity_poly.pdbx_seq_one_letter_code
_entity_poly.pdbx_strand_id
1 'polypeptide(L)'
;MRKIVLDIQSTIHAHNMERMLMQELEDCQVIVSESPDSTAEWCKLHNADVLLMEVKAYSPWMFPERMKITKKVRKSTPECRIIFFVNDENDIE
;
A
#
# COMPACT_ATOMS: atom_id res chain seq x y z
N MET A 1 -4.31 -11.55 14.20
CA MET A 1 -4.94 -10.63 13.23
C MET A 1 -3.91 -10.20 12.21
N ARG A 2 -4.21 -10.36 10.92
CA ARG A 2 -3.35 -9.89 9.85
C ARG A 2 -3.50 -8.40 9.67
N LYS A 3 -2.39 -7.71 9.47
CA LYS A 3 -2.39 -6.27 9.29
C LYS A 3 -1.90 -5.93 7.89
N ILE A 4 -2.72 -5.19 7.17
CA ILE A 4 -2.49 -4.82 5.78
C ILE A 4 -2.41 -3.30 5.70
N VAL A 5 -1.31 -2.79 5.16
CA VAL A 5 -1.16 -1.36 4.90
C VAL A 5 -1.42 -1.13 3.42
N LEU A 6 -2.25 -0.15 3.12
CA LEU A 6 -2.56 0.27 1.75
C LEU A 6 -1.88 1.59 1.45
N ASP A 7 -1.08 1.62 0.41
CA ASP A 7 -0.50 2.85 -0.13
C ASP A 7 -1.07 3.08 -1.53
N ILE A 8 -2.21 3.73 -1.55
CA ILE A 8 -2.97 4.01 -2.76
C ILE A 8 -3.23 5.51 -2.82
N GLN A 9 -2.87 6.13 -3.93
CA GLN A 9 -2.93 7.59 -4.06
C GLN A 9 -4.34 8.15 -4.03
N SER A 10 -5.27 7.47 -4.68
CA SER A 10 -6.67 7.93 -4.69
C SER A 10 -7.34 7.54 -3.39
N THR A 11 -7.78 8.52 -2.61
CA THR A 11 -8.47 8.28 -1.35
C THR A 11 -9.74 7.44 -1.54
N ILE A 12 -10.47 7.68 -2.62
CA ILE A 12 -11.69 6.92 -2.93
C ILE A 12 -11.34 5.46 -3.19
N HIS A 13 -10.31 5.20 -4.01
CA HIS A 13 -9.88 3.84 -4.31
C HIS A 13 -9.33 3.14 -3.07
N ALA A 14 -8.60 3.88 -2.24
CA ALA A 14 -8.07 3.33 -0.99
C ALA A 14 -9.19 2.85 -0.07
N HIS A 15 -10.21 3.67 0.13
CA HIS A 15 -11.34 3.31 0.98
C HIS A 15 -12.19 2.19 0.40
N ASN A 16 -12.35 2.15 -0.92
CA ASN A 16 -13.05 1.05 -1.57
C ASN A 16 -12.30 -0.26 -1.39
N MET A 17 -10.98 -0.24 -1.54
CA MET A 17 -10.14 -1.41 -1.35
C MET A 17 -10.17 -1.86 0.11
N GLU A 18 -10.09 -0.94 1.04
CA GLU A 18 -10.21 -1.22 2.47
C GLU A 18 -11.51 -1.95 2.77
N ARG A 19 -12.62 -1.43 2.30
CA ARG A 19 -13.93 -2.02 2.52
C ARG A 19 -14.02 -3.43 1.93
N MET A 20 -13.53 -3.59 0.70
CA MET A 20 -13.53 -4.88 0.04
C MET A 20 -12.71 -5.91 0.81
N LEU A 21 -11.51 -5.55 1.24
CA LEU A 21 -10.64 -6.45 1.98
C LEU A 21 -11.24 -6.85 3.30
N MET A 22 -11.87 -5.91 4.00
CA MET A 22 -12.50 -6.21 5.28
C MET A 22 -13.72 -7.10 5.14
N GLN A 23 -14.41 -7.05 4.00
CA GLN A 23 -15.54 -7.94 3.71
C GLN A 23 -15.10 -9.35 3.31
N GLU A 24 -14.00 -9.44 2.55
CA GLU A 24 -13.57 -10.72 1.98
C GLU A 24 -12.62 -11.51 2.89
N LEU A 25 -11.88 -10.81 3.72
CA LEU A 25 -10.89 -11.44 4.60
C LEU A 25 -11.35 -11.37 6.05
N GLU A 26 -11.37 -12.52 6.69
CA GLU A 26 -11.65 -12.60 8.11
C GLU A 26 -10.38 -12.27 8.90
N ASP A 27 -10.59 -11.67 10.05
CA ASP A 27 -9.52 -11.40 11.01
C ASP A 27 -8.37 -10.59 10.42
N CYS A 28 -8.70 -9.51 9.73
CA CYS A 28 -7.69 -8.58 9.22
C CYS A 28 -7.98 -7.15 9.65
N GLN A 29 -6.92 -6.39 9.81
CA GLN A 29 -6.99 -4.95 10.03
C GLN A 29 -6.35 -4.29 8.83
N VAL A 30 -7.03 -3.31 8.25
CA VAL A 30 -6.55 -2.57 7.10
C VAL A 30 -6.24 -1.14 7.54
N ILE A 31 -5.03 -0.69 7.24
CA ILE A 31 -4.56 0.66 7.56
C ILE A 31 -4.28 1.38 6.25
N VAL A 32 -4.94 2.50 6.04
CA VAL A 32 -4.71 3.32 4.84
C VAL A 32 -3.62 4.33 5.15
N SER A 33 -2.54 4.27 4.38
CA SER A 33 -1.47 5.27 4.48
C SER A 33 -1.90 6.53 3.75
N GLU A 34 -1.94 7.64 4.48
CA GLU A 34 -2.40 8.91 3.93
C GLU A 34 -1.36 9.59 3.04
N SER A 35 -0.10 9.23 3.21
CA SER A 35 0.95 9.80 2.39
C SER A 35 2.05 8.76 2.17
N PRO A 36 2.72 8.80 1.00
CA PRO A 36 3.82 7.87 0.73
C PRO A 36 4.95 7.97 1.74
N ASP A 37 5.18 9.16 2.29
CA ASP A 37 6.27 9.39 3.24
C ASP A 37 6.06 8.64 4.57
N SER A 38 4.81 8.37 4.93
CA SER A 38 4.49 7.71 6.19
C SER A 38 4.28 6.21 6.06
N THR A 39 4.30 5.66 4.84
CA THR A 39 3.99 4.26 4.60
C THR A 39 4.90 3.31 5.38
N ALA A 40 6.22 3.53 5.33
CA ALA A 40 7.17 2.67 6.03
C ALA A 40 6.96 2.74 7.55
N GLU A 41 6.63 3.90 8.08
CA GLU A 41 6.35 4.08 9.50
C GLU A 41 5.09 3.34 9.92
N TRP A 42 4.05 3.38 9.11
CA TRP A 42 2.82 2.63 9.38
C TRP A 42 3.09 1.14 9.40
N CYS A 43 3.88 0.63 8.45
CA CYS A 43 4.24 -0.78 8.42
C CYS A 43 5.01 -1.19 9.67
N LYS A 44 5.93 -0.35 10.12
CA LYS A 44 6.72 -0.63 11.32
C LYS A 44 5.86 -0.58 12.58
N LEU A 45 5.04 0.47 12.70
CA LEU A 45 4.21 0.70 13.88
C LEU A 45 3.23 -0.45 14.11
N HIS A 46 2.62 -0.94 13.05
CA HIS A 46 1.63 -2.00 13.13
C HIS A 46 2.20 -3.39 12.91
N ASN A 47 3.49 -3.50 12.66
CA ASN A 47 4.13 -4.76 12.30
C ASN A 47 3.37 -5.44 11.16
N ALA A 48 3.20 -4.73 10.07
CA ALA A 48 2.33 -5.13 8.97
C ALA A 48 2.78 -6.44 8.34
N ASP A 49 1.80 -7.28 8.02
CA ASP A 49 2.04 -8.54 7.32
C ASP A 49 2.14 -8.33 5.81
N VAL A 50 1.38 -7.36 5.30
CA VAL A 50 1.30 -7.08 3.86
C VAL A 50 1.26 -5.57 3.64
N LEU A 51 2.00 -5.12 2.64
CA LEU A 51 1.92 -3.77 2.12
C LEU A 51 1.47 -3.85 0.65
N LEU A 52 0.33 -3.26 0.36
CA LEU A 52 -0.18 -3.12 -1.00
C LEU A 52 0.14 -1.71 -1.49
N MET A 53 0.94 -1.63 -2.55
CA MET A 53 1.34 -0.35 -3.14
C MET A 53 0.80 -0.24 -4.56
N GLU A 54 0.15 0.87 -4.82
CA GLU A 54 -0.32 1.18 -6.16
C GLU A 54 0.80 1.73 -7.03
N VAL A 55 0.88 1.24 -8.26
CA VAL A 55 1.75 1.80 -9.29
C VAL A 55 0.88 2.12 -10.50
N LYS A 56 0.91 3.37 -10.94
CA LYS A 56 0.15 3.77 -12.12
C LYS A 56 0.99 3.53 -13.37
N ALA A 57 0.42 2.80 -14.33
CA ALA A 57 1.13 2.46 -15.57
C ALA A 57 1.54 3.70 -16.37
N TYR A 58 0.77 4.78 -16.24
CA TYR A 58 1.01 6.01 -16.97
C TYR A 58 1.83 7.04 -16.18
N SER A 59 2.37 6.60 -15.05
CA SER A 59 3.18 7.47 -14.19
C SER A 59 4.49 6.80 -13.80
N PRO A 60 5.38 6.52 -14.78
CA PRO A 60 6.61 5.76 -14.50
C PRO A 60 7.56 6.49 -13.54
N TRP A 61 7.43 7.79 -13.38
CA TRP A 61 8.22 8.55 -12.43
C TRP A 61 7.93 8.19 -10.97
N MET A 62 6.86 7.46 -10.71
CA MET A 62 6.56 6.96 -9.36
C MET A 62 7.51 5.86 -8.89
N PHE A 63 8.11 5.12 -9.82
CA PHE A 63 8.92 3.96 -9.48
C PHE A 63 10.09 4.25 -8.53
N PRO A 64 10.90 5.29 -8.76
CA PRO A 64 12.01 5.55 -7.83
C PRO A 64 11.55 5.78 -6.40
N GLU A 65 10.46 6.51 -6.23
CA GLU A 65 9.89 6.76 -4.90
C GLU A 65 9.34 5.48 -4.28
N ARG A 66 8.62 4.68 -5.07
CA ARG A 66 8.08 3.40 -4.62
C ARG A 66 9.19 2.44 -4.19
N MET A 67 10.29 2.41 -4.92
CA MET A 67 11.43 1.58 -4.58
C MET A 67 12.12 2.03 -3.30
N LYS A 68 12.17 3.32 -3.04
CA LYS A 68 12.69 3.84 -1.76
C LYS A 68 11.85 3.37 -0.59
N ILE A 69 10.54 3.43 -0.72
CA ILE A 69 9.62 2.95 0.32
C ILE A 69 9.84 1.46 0.56
N THR A 70 9.93 0.69 -0.52
CA THR A 70 10.18 -0.75 -0.44
C THR A 70 11.45 -1.06 0.35
N LYS A 71 12.53 -0.34 0.09
CA LYS A 71 13.79 -0.54 0.80
C LYS A 71 13.65 -0.23 2.28
N LYS A 72 12.95 0.84 2.63
CA LYS A 72 12.71 1.20 4.02
C LYS A 72 11.88 0.13 4.73
N VAL A 73 10.84 -0.37 4.09
CA VAL A 73 9.99 -1.41 4.68
C VAL A 73 10.77 -2.70 4.88
N ARG A 74 11.56 -3.11 3.90
CA ARG A 74 12.38 -4.34 4.03
C ARG A 74 13.40 -4.24 5.14
N LYS A 75 13.90 -3.03 5.39
CA LYS A 75 14.87 -2.80 6.46
C LYS A 75 14.21 -2.81 7.83
N SER A 76 13.06 -2.17 7.98
CA SER A 76 12.40 -2.00 9.28
C SER A 76 11.40 -3.11 9.60
N THR A 77 10.81 -3.72 8.58
CA THR A 77 9.78 -4.76 8.73
C THR A 77 10.05 -5.87 7.71
N PRO A 78 11.14 -6.64 7.90
CA PRO A 78 11.60 -7.56 6.85
C PRO A 78 10.63 -8.69 6.51
N GLU A 79 9.72 -9.03 7.41
CA GLU A 79 8.73 -10.08 7.17
C GLU A 79 7.48 -9.59 6.44
N CYS A 80 7.36 -8.29 6.23
CA CYS A 80 6.23 -7.72 5.51
C CYS A 80 6.31 -8.07 4.03
N ARG A 81 5.24 -8.64 3.50
CA ARG A 81 5.14 -8.93 2.08
C ARG A 81 4.72 -7.66 1.35
N ILE A 82 5.46 -7.32 0.32
CA ILE A 82 5.19 -6.13 -0.47
C ILE A 82 4.60 -6.57 -1.80
N ILE A 83 3.39 -6.11 -2.08
CA ILE A 83 2.66 -6.44 -3.30
C ILE A 83 2.40 -5.13 -4.04
N PHE A 84 2.87 -5.07 -5.28
CA PHE A 84 2.54 -3.96 -6.16
C PHE A 84 1.32 -4.35 -6.97
N PHE A 85 0.36 -3.43 -7.09
CA PHE A 85 -0.65 -3.59 -8.10
C PHE A 85 -0.58 -2.45 -9.08
N VAL A 86 -0.75 -2.79 -10.36
CA VAL A 86 -0.64 -1.83 -11.44
C VAL A 86 -2.04 -1.33 -11.76
N ASN A 87 -2.23 -0.03 -11.61
CA ASN A 87 -3.44 0.63 -12.04
C ASN A 87 -3.17 1.19 -13.44
N ASP A 88 -3.82 0.63 -14.44
CA ASP A 88 -3.67 1.04 -15.82
C ASP A 88 -4.76 1.99 -16.29
N GLU A 89 -5.58 2.47 -15.36
CA GLU A 89 -6.56 3.48 -15.69
C GLU A 89 -5.88 4.77 -16.13
N ASN A 90 -6.30 5.26 -17.27
CA ASN A 90 -5.89 6.55 -17.77
C ASN A 90 -6.85 7.60 -17.23
N ASP A 91 -6.38 8.42 -16.31
CA ASP A 91 -7.20 9.46 -15.68
C ASP A 91 -7.48 10.64 -16.61
N ILE A 92 -6.91 10.62 -17.80
CA ILE A 92 -7.11 11.67 -18.78
C ILE A 92 -8.29 11.31 -19.67
N GLU A 93 -9.42 11.84 -19.34
CA GLU A 93 -10.59 11.71 -20.19
C GLU A 93 -11.22 13.03 -20.50
#